data_14c19553edc46460ef83fdbc4390a2ba
#
_entry.id   14c19553edc46460ef83fdbc4390a2ba
#
_cell.length_a   1.000
_cell.length_b   1.000
_cell.length_c   1.000
_cell.angle_alpha   90.00
_cell.angle_beta   90.00
_cell.angle_gamma   90.00
#
_symmetry.space_group_name_H-M   'P 1'
#
loop_
_entity.id
_entity.type
_entity.pdbx_description
1 polymer ?
#
loop_
_entity_poly.entity_id
_entity_poly.type
_entity_poly.pdbx_seq_one_letter_code
_entity_poly.pdbx_strand_id
1 'polypeptide(L)'
;MRKLQGLCVMLALSFTAAAQSVAINNGPANPAEDSVISRYLSNRGELLPIYNGRQFSSGYAAIKGSAFYGVKDWTLGSVCYEGVWYHQIPQLYDIYRDELLIRHPSGIPLVLYGDRVQAFQFNDLKFVRLSAGQTGMPRTGYYEVLEEGPLTIYAYRFCLLEERIVDQHVEKEFMNKSRYYAVWKGEVISVNSQKQLSGITRDKRQEIQQALKSAGVRFKKNPSEALKIIAHTFNQSNH
;
A
#
# COMPACT_ATOMS: atom_id res chain seq x y z
N MET A 1 -9.10 -54.70 -52.21
CA MET A 1 -8.17 -53.66 -51.74
C MET A 1 -8.97 -52.66 -50.91
N ARG A 2 -9.01 -52.79 -49.59
CA ARG A 2 -9.75 -51.93 -48.68
C ARG A 2 -8.75 -50.94 -48.04
N LYS A 3 -8.93 -49.61 -48.28
CA LYS A 3 -8.15 -48.55 -47.67
C LYS A 3 -8.72 -48.26 -46.27
N LEU A 4 -7.93 -48.52 -45.25
CA LEU A 4 -8.22 -48.08 -43.86
C LEU A 4 -7.82 -46.61 -43.73
N GLN A 5 -8.80 -45.73 -43.49
CA GLN A 5 -8.56 -44.33 -43.10
C GLN A 5 -8.51 -44.31 -41.58
N GLY A 6 -7.32 -44.01 -41.03
CA GLY A 6 -7.11 -43.77 -39.61
C GLY A 6 -7.55 -42.35 -39.25
N LEU A 7 -8.56 -42.26 -38.38
CA LEU A 7 -9.05 -41.01 -37.79
C LEU A 7 -8.18 -40.66 -36.55
N CYS A 8 -7.27 -39.71 -36.68
CA CYS A 8 -6.53 -39.15 -35.55
C CYS A 8 -7.42 -38.14 -34.81
N VAL A 9 -7.95 -38.54 -33.66
CA VAL A 9 -8.65 -37.62 -32.75
C VAL A 9 -7.60 -36.90 -31.90
N MET A 10 -7.34 -35.64 -32.22
CA MET A 10 -6.54 -34.74 -31.36
C MET A 10 -7.39 -34.29 -30.17
N LEU A 11 -7.09 -34.80 -28.98
CA LEU A 11 -7.70 -34.38 -27.72
C LEU A 11 -7.00 -33.09 -27.27
N ALA A 12 -7.63 -31.93 -27.51
CA ALA A 12 -7.16 -30.64 -27.01
C ALA A 12 -7.50 -30.52 -25.50
N LEU A 13 -6.53 -30.73 -24.64
CA LEU A 13 -6.64 -30.40 -23.22
C LEU A 13 -6.56 -28.87 -23.04
N SER A 14 -7.71 -28.26 -22.82
CA SER A 14 -7.81 -26.86 -22.42
C SER A 14 -7.42 -26.74 -20.95
N PHE A 15 -6.20 -26.29 -20.66
CA PHE A 15 -5.81 -25.83 -19.31
C PHE A 15 -6.47 -24.49 -19.05
N THR A 16 -7.55 -24.47 -18.27
CA THR A 16 -8.06 -23.25 -17.67
C THR A 16 -7.15 -22.88 -16.49
N ALA A 17 -6.26 -21.93 -16.70
CA ALA A 17 -5.52 -21.30 -15.61
C ALA A 17 -6.53 -20.47 -14.77
N ALA A 18 -6.99 -21.03 -13.66
CA ALA A 18 -7.70 -20.27 -12.65
C ALA A 18 -6.70 -19.31 -12.01
N ALA A 19 -6.77 -18.03 -12.37
CA ALA A 19 -6.09 -16.98 -11.64
C ALA A 19 -6.70 -16.94 -10.22
N GLN A 20 -5.99 -17.53 -9.26
CA GLN A 20 -6.31 -17.35 -7.84
C GLN A 20 -5.96 -15.90 -7.48
N SER A 21 -6.99 -15.05 -7.44
CA SER A 21 -6.90 -13.78 -6.74
C SER A 21 -6.60 -14.10 -5.27
N VAL A 22 -5.41 -13.74 -4.80
CA VAL A 22 -5.13 -13.72 -3.37
C VAL A 22 -6.00 -12.63 -2.78
N ALA A 23 -7.20 -12.99 -2.39
CA ALA A 23 -8.03 -12.16 -1.53
C ALA A 23 -7.25 -12.06 -0.20
N ILE A 24 -6.62 -10.92 0.05
CA ILE A 24 -6.17 -10.59 1.40
C ILE A 24 -7.47 -10.54 2.20
N ASN A 25 -7.65 -11.54 3.06
CA ASN A 25 -8.84 -11.67 3.88
C ASN A 25 -8.84 -10.53 4.91
N ASN A 26 -9.42 -9.40 4.54
CA ASN A 26 -9.61 -8.21 5.38
C ASN A 26 -10.90 -8.33 6.21
N GLY A 27 -11.41 -9.55 6.38
CA GLY A 27 -12.53 -9.80 7.29
C GLY A 27 -12.15 -9.38 8.72
N PRO A 28 -13.12 -8.94 9.55
CA PRO A 28 -12.85 -8.67 10.95
C PRO A 28 -12.22 -9.93 11.55
N ALA A 29 -11.01 -9.76 12.09
CA ALA A 29 -10.28 -10.83 12.75
C ALA A 29 -11.21 -11.50 13.75
N ASN A 30 -11.25 -12.83 13.75
CA ASN A 30 -12.08 -13.59 14.67
C ASN A 30 -11.55 -13.32 16.11
N PRO A 31 -12.29 -12.64 16.99
CA PRO A 31 -11.78 -12.19 18.29
C PRO A 31 -11.20 -13.32 19.16
N ALA A 32 -11.63 -14.55 18.91
CA ALA A 32 -11.14 -15.74 19.61
C ALA A 32 -9.76 -16.19 19.11
N GLU A 33 -9.51 -16.16 17.80
CA GLU A 33 -8.22 -16.49 17.22
C GLU A 33 -7.18 -15.41 17.55
N ASP A 34 -7.56 -14.14 17.48
CA ASP A 34 -6.68 -13.04 17.88
C ASP A 34 -6.29 -13.09 19.35
N SER A 35 -7.16 -13.53 20.24
CA SER A 35 -6.88 -13.64 21.67
C SER A 35 -5.86 -14.73 21.97
N VAL A 36 -5.91 -15.87 21.27
CA VAL A 36 -4.95 -16.98 21.44
C VAL A 36 -3.58 -16.60 20.86
N ILE A 37 -3.58 -16.01 19.66
CA ILE A 37 -2.36 -15.53 19.02
C ILE A 37 -1.72 -14.42 19.86
N SER A 38 -2.48 -13.45 20.35
CA SER A 38 -1.99 -12.35 21.18
C SER A 38 -1.39 -12.86 22.50
N ARG A 39 -2.00 -13.86 23.13
CA ARG A 39 -1.48 -14.49 24.35
C ARG A 39 -0.21 -15.29 24.10
N TYR A 40 -0.11 -15.98 22.97
CA TYR A 40 1.11 -16.69 22.54
C TYR A 40 2.24 -15.71 22.24
N LEU A 41 1.95 -14.62 21.55
CA LEU A 41 2.91 -13.58 21.19
C LEU A 41 3.41 -12.81 22.42
N SER A 42 2.52 -12.49 23.39
CA SER A 42 2.91 -11.80 24.63
C SER A 42 3.89 -12.59 25.51
N ASN A 43 3.85 -13.91 25.44
CA ASN A 43 4.76 -14.78 26.22
C ASN A 43 6.15 -14.95 25.58
N ARG A 44 6.36 -14.60 24.30
CA ARG A 44 7.64 -14.74 23.60
C ARG A 44 8.46 -13.46 23.53
N GLY A 45 7.86 -12.30 23.78
CA GLY A 45 8.56 -11.01 23.88
C GLY A 45 9.55 -10.76 22.74
N GLU A 46 10.85 -10.69 23.08
CA GLU A 46 11.94 -10.39 22.15
C GLU A 46 12.21 -11.45 21.08
N LEU A 47 11.68 -12.68 21.25
CA LEU A 47 11.90 -13.80 20.33
C LEU A 47 10.85 -13.86 19.19
N LEU A 48 10.03 -12.84 19.05
CA LEU A 48 9.03 -12.81 17.97
C LEU A 48 9.70 -12.70 16.59
N PRO A 49 9.20 -13.43 15.56
CA PRO A 49 9.74 -13.38 14.22
C PRO A 49 9.82 -11.97 13.62
N ILE A 50 8.92 -11.07 14.01
CA ILE A 50 8.91 -9.67 13.55
C ILE A 50 10.19 -8.92 13.97
N TYR A 51 10.88 -9.32 15.06
CA TYR A 51 12.13 -8.67 15.49
C TYR A 51 13.38 -9.21 14.79
N ASN A 52 13.20 -10.09 13.82
CA ASN A 52 14.28 -10.56 12.96
C ASN A 52 14.44 -9.61 11.76
N GLY A 53 15.14 -8.50 12.00
CA GLY A 53 15.35 -7.45 11.02
C GLY A 53 16.79 -6.94 11.00
N ARG A 54 17.10 -6.05 10.07
CA ARG A 54 18.40 -5.38 9.94
C ARG A 54 18.42 -4.13 10.83
N GLN A 55 19.48 -3.91 11.60
CA GLN A 55 19.63 -2.67 12.37
C GLN A 55 19.62 -1.46 11.43
N PHE A 56 18.84 -0.45 11.81
CA PHE A 56 18.73 0.79 11.05
C PHE A 56 19.78 1.80 11.48
N SER A 57 20.41 2.43 10.48
CA SER A 57 21.25 3.61 10.65
C SER A 57 20.82 4.67 9.62
N SER A 58 20.35 5.81 10.11
CA SER A 58 19.69 6.79 9.24
C SER A 58 20.65 7.56 8.33
N GLY A 59 21.70 8.11 8.87
CA GLY A 59 22.53 9.08 8.16
C GLY A 59 21.78 10.39 7.77
N TYR A 60 20.59 10.65 8.36
CA TYR A 60 19.71 11.78 7.98
C TYR A 60 19.90 13.05 8.78
N ALA A 61 20.79 13.06 9.77
CA ALA A 61 20.91 14.13 10.76
C ALA A 61 21.15 15.56 10.18
N ALA A 62 21.79 15.65 9.00
CA ALA A 62 22.09 16.93 8.34
C ALA A 62 21.12 17.27 7.19
N ILE A 63 20.00 16.54 7.06
CA ILE A 63 19.05 16.72 5.96
C ILE A 63 17.80 17.43 6.50
N LYS A 64 17.39 18.51 5.85
CA LYS A 64 16.14 19.22 6.16
C LYS A 64 14.92 18.34 5.79
N GLY A 65 13.81 18.52 6.51
CA GLY A 65 12.60 17.75 6.28
C GLY A 65 12.63 16.37 6.96
N SER A 66 11.85 15.44 6.45
CA SER A 66 11.73 14.07 7.00
C SER A 66 11.59 13.03 5.90
N ALA A 67 12.35 11.95 6.01
CA ALA A 67 12.16 10.73 5.21
C ALA A 67 10.96 9.90 5.70
N PHE A 68 10.49 10.14 6.92
CA PHE A 68 9.39 9.39 7.53
C PHE A 68 8.04 9.99 7.19
N TYR A 69 7.10 9.15 6.77
CA TYR A 69 5.80 9.58 6.29
C TYR A 69 4.77 9.71 7.41
N GLY A 70 4.08 10.86 7.44
CA GLY A 70 2.91 11.09 8.29
C GLY A 70 3.18 11.23 9.78
N VAL A 71 4.41 10.98 10.24
CA VAL A 71 4.78 11.00 11.67
C VAL A 71 6.17 11.61 11.87
N LYS A 72 6.40 12.15 13.06
CA LYS A 72 7.71 12.72 13.46
C LYS A 72 8.50 11.77 14.36
N ASP A 73 7.82 10.84 15.01
CA ASP A 73 8.39 9.93 15.99
C ASP A 73 7.70 8.55 15.90
N TRP A 74 8.23 7.58 16.62
CA TRP A 74 7.71 6.24 16.70
C TRP A 74 6.22 6.23 17.06
N THR A 75 5.43 5.61 16.20
CA THR A 75 3.98 5.56 16.33
C THR A 75 3.53 4.10 16.45
N LEU A 76 2.65 3.85 17.41
CA LEU A 76 2.08 2.51 17.57
C LEU A 76 1.14 2.18 16.41
N GLY A 77 1.27 0.96 15.91
CA GLY A 77 0.44 0.49 14.82
C GLY A 77 0.41 -1.03 14.74
N SER A 78 -0.06 -1.54 13.61
CA SER A 78 -0.11 -2.97 13.34
C SER A 78 0.66 -3.31 12.08
N VAL A 79 1.31 -4.47 12.07
CA VAL A 79 2.12 -4.96 10.95
C VAL A 79 1.74 -6.40 10.65
N CYS A 80 1.43 -6.69 9.40
CA CYS A 80 1.28 -8.05 8.87
C CYS A 80 2.66 -8.51 8.35
N TYR A 81 3.29 -9.40 9.08
CA TYR A 81 4.62 -9.93 8.78
C TYR A 81 4.57 -11.45 8.66
N GLU A 82 4.97 -11.98 7.52
CA GLU A 82 4.86 -13.42 7.20
C GLU A 82 3.43 -13.99 7.41
N GLY A 83 2.41 -13.19 7.09
CA GLY A 83 0.99 -13.55 7.21
C GLY A 83 0.40 -13.42 8.62
N VAL A 84 1.20 -13.03 9.62
CA VAL A 84 0.76 -12.83 11.01
C VAL A 84 0.65 -11.34 11.32
N TRP A 85 -0.48 -10.94 11.92
CA TRP A 85 -0.67 -9.58 12.41
C TRP A 85 -0.06 -9.39 13.80
N TYR A 86 0.82 -8.41 13.92
CA TYR A 86 1.39 -7.93 15.16
C TYR A 86 0.84 -6.55 15.47
N HIS A 87 0.27 -6.39 16.66
CA HIS A 87 -0.36 -5.14 17.10
C HIS A 87 0.51 -4.38 18.09
N GLN A 88 0.24 -3.09 18.25
CA GLN A 88 0.96 -2.21 19.19
C GLN A 88 2.47 -2.17 18.95
N ILE A 89 2.88 -2.31 17.69
CA ILE A 89 4.29 -2.24 17.28
C ILE A 89 4.68 -0.78 17.05
N PRO A 90 5.67 -0.23 17.77
CA PRO A 90 6.23 1.09 17.46
C PRO A 90 6.93 1.03 16.11
N GLN A 91 6.47 1.85 15.15
CA GLN A 91 6.93 1.80 13.76
C GLN A 91 7.12 3.18 13.15
N LEU A 92 7.93 3.23 12.09
CA LEU A 92 8.15 4.37 11.19
C LEU A 92 8.21 3.87 9.75
N TYR A 93 7.60 4.59 8.83
CA TYR A 93 7.72 4.27 7.41
C TYR A 93 8.66 5.26 6.72
N ASP A 94 9.82 4.77 6.30
CA ASP A 94 10.81 5.53 5.53
C ASP A 94 10.43 5.50 4.03
N ILE A 95 9.84 6.61 3.56
CA ILE A 95 9.42 6.75 2.15
C ILE A 95 10.57 7.13 1.20
N TYR A 96 11.75 7.43 1.73
CA TYR A 96 12.95 7.65 0.91
C TYR A 96 13.56 6.31 0.47
N ARG A 97 13.59 5.32 1.38
CA ARG A 97 14.11 3.97 1.12
C ARG A 97 13.01 2.95 0.81
N ASP A 98 11.74 3.30 1.00
CA ASP A 98 10.58 2.39 0.93
C ASP A 98 10.72 1.24 1.92
N GLU A 99 11.10 1.55 3.18
CA GLU A 99 11.38 0.59 4.25
C GLU A 99 10.48 0.83 5.46
N LEU A 100 9.94 -0.26 6.03
CA LEU A 100 9.23 -0.21 7.30
C LEU A 100 10.22 -0.50 8.43
N LEU A 101 10.30 0.43 9.37
CA LEU A 101 11.09 0.33 10.58
C LEU A 101 10.20 -0.02 11.76
N ILE A 102 10.68 -0.87 12.64
CA ILE A 102 10.08 -1.12 13.95
C ILE A 102 11.11 -0.89 15.06
N ARG A 103 10.60 -0.64 16.26
CA ARG A 103 11.46 -0.53 17.43
C ARG A 103 11.44 -1.85 18.21
N HIS A 104 12.61 -2.48 18.33
CA HIS A 104 12.79 -3.66 19.18
C HIS A 104 12.51 -3.32 20.66
N PRO A 105 12.02 -4.23 21.52
CA PRO A 105 11.82 -3.97 22.95
C PRO A 105 13.06 -3.44 23.67
N SER A 106 14.27 -3.83 23.23
CA SER A 106 15.55 -3.27 23.73
C SER A 106 15.81 -1.82 23.29
N GLY A 107 14.91 -1.21 22.49
CA GLY A 107 15.05 0.16 21.99
C GLY A 107 15.78 0.29 20.64
N ILE A 108 16.35 -0.80 20.11
CA ILE A 108 17.10 -0.78 18.84
C ILE A 108 16.12 -0.64 17.66
N PRO A 109 16.36 0.32 16.73
CA PRO A 109 15.59 0.42 15.50
C PRO A 109 15.97 -0.69 14.51
N LEU A 110 14.97 -1.41 14.00
CA LEU A 110 15.12 -2.48 13.02
C LEU A 110 14.37 -2.14 11.72
N VAL A 111 14.97 -2.43 10.59
CA VAL A 111 14.33 -2.45 9.28
C VAL A 111 13.81 -3.85 9.02
N LEU A 112 12.52 -3.97 8.75
CA LEU A 112 11.91 -5.24 8.37
C LEU A 112 12.32 -5.65 6.95
N TYR A 113 12.41 -6.96 6.71
CA TYR A 113 12.57 -7.48 5.36
C TYR A 113 11.28 -7.25 4.57
N GLY A 114 11.37 -6.36 3.57
CA GLY A 114 10.19 -5.86 2.86
C GLY A 114 9.38 -6.95 2.14
N ASP A 115 10.01 -8.02 1.66
CA ASP A 115 9.36 -9.18 1.04
C ASP A 115 8.49 -9.98 2.00
N ARG A 116 8.71 -9.84 3.33
CA ARG A 116 7.97 -10.50 4.41
C ARG A 116 6.87 -9.63 5.00
N VAL A 117 6.83 -8.32 4.70
CA VAL A 117 5.79 -7.40 5.15
C VAL A 117 4.70 -7.33 4.08
N GLN A 118 3.49 -7.82 4.38
CA GLN A 118 2.34 -7.74 3.47
C GLN A 118 1.59 -6.43 3.59
N ALA A 119 1.40 -5.96 4.83
CA ALA A 119 0.67 -4.73 5.12
C ALA A 119 1.10 -4.13 6.47
N PHE A 120 0.84 -2.86 6.65
CA PHE A 120 0.97 -2.20 7.94
C PHE A 120 0.02 -1.01 8.04
N GLN A 121 -0.29 -0.61 9.27
CA GLN A 121 -1.14 0.54 9.53
C GLN A 121 -0.69 1.27 10.80
N PHE A 122 -0.79 2.59 10.77
CA PHE A 122 -0.61 3.48 11.93
C PHE A 122 -1.48 4.72 11.75
N ASN A 123 -2.04 5.23 12.83
CA ASN A 123 -3.10 6.24 12.77
C ASN A 123 -4.20 5.76 11.81
N ASP A 124 -4.66 6.63 10.90
CA ASP A 124 -5.66 6.31 9.87
C ASP A 124 -5.03 5.90 8.52
N LEU A 125 -3.71 5.64 8.50
CA LEU A 125 -2.98 5.29 7.30
C LEU A 125 -2.82 3.77 7.20
N LYS A 126 -3.27 3.20 6.10
CA LYS A 126 -3.15 1.77 5.79
C LYS A 126 -2.29 1.60 4.55
N PHE A 127 -1.29 0.73 4.63
CA PHE A 127 -0.38 0.41 3.55
C PHE A 127 -0.43 -1.08 3.24
N VAL A 128 -0.36 -1.39 1.94
CA VAL A 128 -0.24 -2.76 1.43
C VAL A 128 0.96 -2.87 0.51
N ARG A 129 1.63 -4.01 0.52
CA ARG A 129 2.71 -4.28 -0.41
C ARG A 129 2.15 -4.83 -1.71
N LEU A 130 2.41 -4.15 -2.82
CA LEU A 130 2.00 -4.58 -4.16
C LEU A 130 3.24 -4.87 -5.00
N SER A 131 3.17 -5.96 -5.77
CA SER A 131 4.26 -6.41 -6.65
C SER A 131 3.97 -6.01 -8.10
N ALA A 132 4.94 -5.39 -8.78
CA ALA A 132 4.80 -4.96 -10.17
C ALA A 132 4.33 -6.08 -11.12
N GLY A 133 4.90 -7.27 -11.00
CA GLY A 133 4.59 -8.38 -11.89
C GLY A 133 3.23 -9.05 -11.67
N GLN A 134 2.65 -8.92 -10.47
CA GLN A 134 1.43 -9.64 -10.09
C GLN A 134 0.18 -8.76 -10.12
N THR A 135 0.33 -7.47 -9.84
CA THR A 135 -0.80 -6.55 -9.66
C THR A 135 -0.96 -5.53 -10.78
N GLY A 136 -0.06 -5.53 -11.77
CA GLY A 136 -0.02 -4.51 -12.82
C GLY A 136 0.49 -3.14 -12.35
N MET A 137 0.89 -3.00 -11.08
CA MET A 137 1.50 -1.78 -10.58
C MET A 137 2.87 -1.55 -11.22
N PRO A 138 3.29 -0.28 -11.45
CA PRO A 138 4.51 0.03 -12.18
C PRO A 138 5.80 -0.35 -11.41
N ARG A 139 5.69 -0.58 -10.10
CA ARG A 139 6.81 -0.98 -9.23
C ARG A 139 6.32 -1.79 -8.03
N THR A 140 7.19 -2.63 -7.52
CA THR A 140 7.00 -3.28 -6.23
C THR A 140 7.28 -2.27 -5.12
N GLY A 141 6.44 -2.21 -4.09
CA GLY A 141 6.59 -1.30 -2.95
C GLY A 141 5.33 -1.21 -2.10
N TYR A 142 5.35 -0.30 -1.13
CA TYR A 142 4.21 -0.05 -0.27
C TYR A 142 3.32 1.05 -0.84
N TYR A 143 2.03 0.77 -0.88
CA TYR A 143 1.00 1.67 -1.38
C TYR A 143 0.00 1.96 -0.27
N GLU A 144 -0.22 3.24 0.01
CA GLU A 144 -1.30 3.66 0.90
C GLU A 144 -2.64 3.40 0.22
N VAL A 145 -3.54 2.76 0.93
CA VAL A 145 -4.91 2.53 0.49
C VAL A 145 -5.75 3.73 0.87
N LEU A 146 -6.14 4.53 -0.11
CA LEU A 146 -6.98 5.71 0.12
C LEU A 146 -8.46 5.34 0.20
N GLU A 147 -8.91 4.43 -0.66
CA GLU A 147 -10.28 3.90 -0.66
C GLU A 147 -10.27 2.49 -1.24
N GLU A 148 -11.02 1.58 -0.61
CA GLU A 148 -11.22 0.19 -1.06
C GLU A 148 -12.62 0.04 -1.67
N GLY A 149 -12.76 -0.84 -2.67
CA GLY A 149 -14.04 -1.15 -3.30
C GLY A 149 -13.90 -1.50 -4.77
N PRO A 150 -15.00 -1.51 -5.53
CA PRO A 150 -14.98 -1.72 -6.98
C PRO A 150 -14.04 -0.77 -7.72
N LEU A 151 -13.94 0.48 -7.28
CA LEU A 151 -12.90 1.44 -7.64
C LEU A 151 -11.99 1.63 -6.44
N THR A 152 -10.83 0.98 -6.44
CA THR A 152 -9.83 1.10 -5.39
C THR A 152 -8.80 2.16 -5.76
N ILE A 153 -8.43 3.02 -4.81
CA ILE A 153 -7.42 4.06 -5.01
C ILE A 153 -6.20 3.80 -4.12
N TYR A 154 -5.05 3.80 -4.75
CA TYR A 154 -3.75 3.68 -4.09
C TYR A 154 -2.92 4.96 -4.26
N ALA A 155 -2.14 5.29 -3.24
CA ALA A 155 -1.11 6.32 -3.33
C ALA A 155 0.26 5.72 -3.04
N TYR A 156 1.18 5.81 -3.99
CA TYR A 156 2.59 5.54 -3.76
C TYR A 156 3.26 6.79 -3.19
N ARG A 157 3.70 6.70 -1.93
CA ARG A 157 4.39 7.79 -1.22
C ARG A 157 5.88 7.60 -1.37
N PHE A 158 6.58 8.65 -1.75
CA PHE A 158 8.03 8.60 -1.91
C PHE A 158 8.66 9.95 -1.59
N CYS A 159 9.94 9.94 -1.31
CA CYS A 159 10.73 11.12 -1.02
C CYS A 159 11.83 11.27 -2.05
N LEU A 160 12.10 12.51 -2.46
CA LEU A 160 13.27 12.89 -3.22
C LEU A 160 14.23 13.65 -2.32
N LEU A 161 15.53 13.38 -2.46
CA LEU A 161 16.55 14.18 -1.84
C LEU A 161 16.98 15.26 -2.83
N GLU A 162 16.65 16.52 -2.53
CA GLU A 162 17.10 17.67 -3.30
C GLU A 162 18.36 18.25 -2.65
N GLU A 163 19.37 18.56 -3.50
CA GLU A 163 20.59 19.22 -3.08
C GLU A 163 20.64 20.62 -3.72
N ARG A 164 20.92 21.63 -2.91
CA ARG A 164 21.07 23.02 -3.36
C ARG A 164 22.36 23.61 -2.83
N ILE A 165 23.03 24.41 -3.63
CA ILE A 165 24.20 25.20 -3.16
C ILE A 165 23.68 26.55 -2.70
N VAL A 166 23.84 26.81 -1.39
CA VAL A 166 23.48 28.08 -0.74
C VAL A 166 24.72 28.58 -0.01
N ASP A 167 25.19 29.78 -0.34
CA ASP A 167 26.36 30.42 0.30
C ASP A 167 27.60 29.49 0.36
N GLN A 168 27.92 28.82 -0.75
CA GLN A 168 29.03 27.87 -0.91
C GLN A 168 28.91 26.57 -0.08
N HIS A 169 27.74 26.31 0.53
CA HIS A 169 27.46 25.09 1.28
C HIS A 169 26.39 24.27 0.56
N VAL A 170 26.49 22.93 0.62
CA VAL A 170 25.46 22.03 0.09
C VAL A 170 24.39 21.83 1.15
N GLU A 171 23.21 22.36 0.91
CA GLU A 171 22.00 22.05 1.70
C GLU A 171 21.27 20.88 1.05
N LYS A 172 20.83 19.93 1.90
CA LYS A 172 20.03 18.76 1.50
C LYS A 172 18.66 18.85 2.12
N GLU A 173 17.64 18.53 1.32
CA GLU A 173 16.25 18.58 1.78
C GLU A 173 15.43 17.38 1.23
N PHE A 174 14.64 16.76 2.11
CA PHE A 174 13.68 15.74 1.74
C PHE A 174 12.39 16.37 1.21
N MET A 175 12.06 16.04 -0.05
CA MET A 175 10.84 16.51 -0.72
C MET A 175 9.86 15.36 -0.89
N ASN A 176 8.80 15.34 -0.08
CA ASN A 176 7.76 14.32 -0.14
C ASN A 176 6.90 14.49 -1.40
N LYS A 177 6.71 13.40 -2.12
CA LYS A 177 5.93 13.32 -3.37
C LYS A 177 4.94 12.15 -3.29
N SER A 178 3.95 12.18 -4.17
CA SER A 178 2.96 11.11 -4.28
C SER A 178 2.61 10.84 -5.73
N ARG A 179 2.35 9.57 -6.04
CA ARG A 179 1.75 9.13 -7.30
C ARG A 179 0.49 8.35 -6.97
N TYR A 180 -0.55 8.53 -7.76
CA TYR A 180 -1.85 7.92 -7.51
C TYR A 180 -2.20 6.92 -8.59
N TYR A 181 -2.83 5.84 -8.17
CA TYR A 181 -3.27 4.77 -9.05
C TYR A 181 -4.70 4.38 -8.69
N ALA A 182 -5.51 4.19 -9.71
CA ALA A 182 -6.83 3.62 -9.58
C ALA A 182 -6.81 2.19 -10.10
N VAL A 183 -7.45 1.28 -9.40
CA VAL A 183 -7.69 -0.10 -9.86
C VAL A 183 -9.18 -0.27 -10.05
N TRP A 184 -9.57 -0.58 -11.30
CA TRP A 184 -10.95 -0.82 -11.66
C TRP A 184 -11.04 -2.00 -12.63
N LYS A 185 -11.87 -3.00 -12.31
CA LYS A 185 -12.02 -4.25 -13.10
C LYS A 185 -10.68 -4.96 -13.39
N GLY A 186 -9.73 -4.88 -12.45
CA GLY A 186 -8.41 -5.48 -12.58
C GLY A 186 -7.40 -4.65 -13.39
N GLU A 187 -7.80 -3.52 -13.96
CA GLU A 187 -6.88 -2.63 -14.68
C GLU A 187 -6.32 -1.55 -13.74
N VAL A 188 -5.04 -1.25 -13.89
CA VAL A 188 -4.33 -0.20 -13.13
C VAL A 188 -4.19 1.04 -14.01
N ILE A 189 -4.69 2.17 -13.51
CA ILE A 189 -4.67 3.47 -14.18
C ILE A 189 -3.86 4.46 -13.34
N SER A 190 -2.84 5.08 -13.92
CA SER A 190 -2.12 6.18 -13.26
C SER A 190 -3.00 7.44 -13.26
N VAL A 191 -3.16 8.07 -12.09
CA VAL A 191 -4.07 9.20 -11.91
C VAL A 191 -3.30 10.47 -11.57
N ASN A 192 -3.09 11.32 -12.57
CA ASN A 192 -2.46 12.64 -12.42
C ASN A 192 -3.49 13.80 -12.44
N SER A 193 -4.72 13.51 -12.81
CA SER A 193 -5.83 14.46 -12.85
C SER A 193 -7.18 13.76 -12.71
N GLN A 194 -8.17 14.46 -12.22
CA GLN A 194 -9.54 13.95 -12.12
C GLN A 194 -10.11 13.48 -13.48
N LYS A 195 -9.67 14.11 -14.58
CA LYS A 195 -10.13 13.78 -15.93
C LYS A 195 -9.86 12.31 -16.32
N GLN A 196 -8.79 11.71 -15.80
CA GLN A 196 -8.44 10.30 -16.10
C GLN A 196 -9.46 9.30 -15.53
N LEU A 197 -10.21 9.68 -14.49
CA LEU A 197 -11.28 8.86 -13.93
C LEU A 197 -12.66 9.16 -14.58
N SER A 198 -12.77 10.17 -15.47
CA SER A 198 -14.06 10.63 -16.00
C SER A 198 -14.80 9.58 -16.81
N GLY A 199 -14.11 8.66 -17.47
CA GLY A 199 -14.70 7.53 -18.18
C GLY A 199 -15.37 6.52 -17.23
N ILE A 200 -14.71 6.22 -16.12
CA ILE A 200 -15.20 5.28 -15.10
C ILE A 200 -16.35 5.89 -14.30
N THR A 201 -16.21 7.15 -13.92
CA THR A 201 -17.13 7.84 -13.00
C THR A 201 -18.24 8.65 -13.72
N ARG A 202 -18.46 8.38 -15.01
CA ARG A 202 -19.38 9.15 -15.86
C ARG A 202 -20.78 9.25 -15.29
N ASP A 203 -21.33 8.11 -14.87
CA ASP A 203 -22.71 7.98 -14.40
C ASP A 203 -22.93 8.67 -13.04
N LYS A 204 -21.86 8.89 -12.27
CA LYS A 204 -21.86 9.52 -10.93
C LYS A 204 -21.27 10.92 -10.90
N ARG A 205 -21.08 11.52 -12.07
CA ARG A 205 -20.38 12.81 -12.19
C ARG A 205 -21.00 13.92 -11.35
N GLN A 206 -22.33 14.03 -11.32
CA GLN A 206 -23.02 15.09 -10.56
C GLN A 206 -22.87 14.89 -9.05
N GLU A 207 -23.05 13.65 -8.56
CA GLU A 207 -22.90 13.28 -7.14
C GLU A 207 -21.46 13.55 -6.66
N ILE A 208 -20.46 13.13 -7.44
CA ILE A 208 -19.04 13.36 -7.15
C ILE A 208 -18.71 14.85 -7.12
N GLN A 209 -19.22 15.65 -8.07
CA GLN A 209 -19.01 17.10 -8.07
C GLN A 209 -19.64 17.76 -6.86
N GLN A 210 -20.83 17.33 -6.45
CA GLN A 210 -21.50 17.81 -5.24
C GLN A 210 -20.72 17.43 -3.98
N ALA A 211 -20.26 16.18 -3.85
CA ALA A 211 -19.48 15.72 -2.71
C ALA A 211 -18.16 16.51 -2.57
N LEU A 212 -17.41 16.69 -3.65
CA LEU A 212 -16.19 17.50 -3.65
C LEU A 212 -16.45 18.97 -3.28
N LYS A 213 -17.55 19.56 -3.78
CA LYS A 213 -17.95 20.94 -3.45
C LYS A 213 -18.35 21.06 -1.99
N SER A 214 -19.14 20.13 -1.45
CA SER A 214 -19.57 20.12 -0.06
C SER A 214 -18.38 19.97 0.90
N ALA A 215 -17.39 19.14 0.55
CA ALA A 215 -16.16 18.98 1.30
C ALA A 215 -15.17 20.14 1.10
N GLY A 216 -15.39 21.06 0.18
CA GLY A 216 -14.46 22.15 -0.14
C GLY A 216 -13.14 21.68 -0.76
N VAL A 217 -13.09 20.45 -1.27
CA VAL A 217 -11.87 19.80 -1.75
C VAL A 217 -11.68 20.03 -3.25
N ARG A 218 -10.44 20.40 -3.63
CA ARG A 218 -10.04 20.56 -5.03
C ARG A 218 -8.89 19.61 -5.34
N PHE A 219 -8.99 18.83 -6.41
CA PHE A 219 -7.98 17.86 -6.84
C PHE A 219 -6.57 18.45 -6.89
N LYS A 220 -6.39 19.64 -7.48
CA LYS A 220 -5.06 20.28 -7.60
C LYS A 220 -4.41 20.63 -6.27
N LYS A 221 -5.21 20.92 -5.23
CA LYS A 221 -4.69 21.32 -3.90
C LYS A 221 -4.52 20.13 -2.97
N ASN A 222 -5.46 19.21 -3.01
CA ASN A 222 -5.47 18.01 -2.16
C ASN A 222 -5.91 16.78 -2.96
N PRO A 223 -5.01 16.21 -3.78
CA PRO A 223 -5.35 15.10 -4.64
C PRO A 223 -5.72 13.82 -3.89
N SER A 224 -5.09 13.55 -2.73
CA SER A 224 -5.42 12.37 -1.91
C SER A 224 -6.87 12.38 -1.46
N GLU A 225 -7.30 13.49 -0.86
CA GLU A 225 -8.65 13.63 -0.33
C GLU A 225 -9.69 13.67 -1.47
N ALA A 226 -9.36 14.36 -2.57
CA ALA A 226 -10.24 14.38 -3.73
C ALA A 226 -10.46 12.98 -4.31
N LEU A 227 -9.41 12.17 -4.43
CA LEU A 227 -9.49 10.80 -4.93
C LEU A 227 -10.26 9.88 -3.99
N LYS A 228 -10.08 10.04 -2.66
CA LYS A 228 -10.84 9.32 -1.64
C LYS A 228 -12.34 9.61 -1.78
N ILE A 229 -12.73 10.89 -1.86
CA ILE A 229 -14.13 11.29 -2.04
C ILE A 229 -14.71 10.75 -3.35
N ILE A 230 -13.96 10.84 -4.46
CA ILE A 230 -14.41 10.37 -5.78
C ILE A 230 -14.71 8.87 -5.72
N ALA A 231 -13.76 8.07 -5.22
CA ALA A 231 -13.92 6.62 -5.17
C ALA A 231 -14.99 6.19 -4.16
N HIS A 232 -15.04 6.83 -3.00
CA HIS A 232 -16.06 6.59 -1.99
C HIS A 232 -17.48 6.81 -2.54
N THR A 233 -17.72 7.98 -3.17
CA THR A 233 -19.01 8.30 -3.78
C THR A 233 -19.37 7.32 -4.90
N PHE A 234 -18.38 6.90 -5.69
CA PHE A 234 -18.59 5.91 -6.75
C PHE A 234 -18.94 4.53 -6.18
N ASN A 235 -18.24 4.09 -5.15
CA ASN A 235 -18.40 2.76 -4.56
C ASN A 235 -19.73 2.60 -3.80
N GLN A 236 -20.19 3.64 -3.08
CA GLN A 236 -21.46 3.58 -2.33
C GLN A 236 -22.69 3.29 -3.19
N SER A 237 -22.65 3.62 -4.46
CA SER A 237 -23.80 3.51 -5.37
C SER A 237 -23.80 2.19 -6.18
N ASN A 238 -22.80 1.32 -5.97
CA ASN A 238 -22.67 0.05 -6.66
C ASN A 238 -22.90 -1.17 -5.71
N HIS A 239 -23.54 -0.92 -4.56
CA HIS A 239 -24.05 -1.95 -3.63
C HIS A 239 -25.51 -2.24 -3.82
#